data_ee2e5d308bc11b42e0038dee38367eca
#
_entry.id   ee2e5d308bc11b42e0038dee38367eca
#
_cell.length_a   1.000
_cell.length_b   1.000
_cell.length_c   1.000
_cell.angle_alpha   90.00
_cell.angle_beta   90.00
_cell.angle_gamma   90.00
#
_symmetry.space_group_name_H-M   'P 1'
#
loop_
_entity.id
_entity.type
_entity.pdbx_description
1 polymer ?
#
loop_
_entity_poly.entity_id
_entity_poly.type
_entity_poly.pdbx_seq_one_letter_code
_entity_poly.pdbx_strand_id
1 'polypeptide(L)'
;MKKLLNLIFFVFIVFIFTSKLFGSEKKIKIGLLLPLTGQSQEIGKSVLRSVNLAINKIDDPILEIYPKNNLDNPDDNIKAAQELYNQGIRIFIGPIFDKNIKNLEKFSDAIFITFSNKSKTIQKNLIYAGVNATSQMATIKKFLEDNDIKKTICL
;
A
#
# COMPACT_ATOMS: atom_id res chain seq x y z
N MET A 1 -10.96 -59.14 13.10
CA MET A 1 -11.75 -57.88 13.03
C MET A 1 -11.18 -56.75 13.87
N LYS A 2 -10.90 -56.90 15.21
CA LYS A 2 -10.39 -55.84 16.06
C LYS A 2 -9.04 -55.21 15.58
N LYS A 3 -8.08 -56.02 15.09
CA LYS A 3 -6.80 -55.53 14.58
C LYS A 3 -6.94 -54.66 13.32
N LEU A 4 -7.88 -54.99 12.44
CA LEU A 4 -8.15 -54.22 11.21
C LEU A 4 -8.81 -52.88 11.57
N LEU A 5 -9.72 -52.83 12.56
CA LEU A 5 -10.36 -51.63 13.05
C LEU A 5 -9.36 -50.66 13.68
N ASN A 6 -8.42 -51.19 14.49
CA ASN A 6 -7.35 -50.37 15.08
C ASN A 6 -6.39 -49.78 14.03
N LEU A 7 -6.10 -50.55 12.96
CA LEU A 7 -5.26 -50.07 11.86
C LEU A 7 -5.95 -48.90 11.12
N ILE A 8 -7.24 -49.04 10.82
CA ILE A 8 -8.04 -48.00 10.14
C ILE A 8 -8.12 -46.74 11.03
N PHE A 9 -8.32 -46.89 12.36
CA PHE A 9 -8.34 -45.78 13.30
C PHE A 9 -6.98 -45.06 13.39
N PHE A 10 -5.87 -45.80 13.37
CA PHE A 10 -4.53 -45.21 13.36
C PHE A 10 -4.26 -44.43 12.08
N VAL A 11 -4.62 -44.97 10.91
CA VAL A 11 -4.48 -44.27 9.62
C VAL A 11 -5.33 -42.99 9.59
N PHE A 12 -6.54 -43.04 10.14
CA PHE A 12 -7.43 -41.87 10.22
C PHE A 12 -6.85 -40.76 11.14
N ILE A 13 -6.24 -41.14 12.28
CA ILE A 13 -5.55 -40.18 13.16
C ILE A 13 -4.34 -39.54 12.44
N VAL A 14 -3.52 -40.33 11.74
CA VAL A 14 -2.38 -39.82 10.97
C VAL A 14 -2.86 -38.84 9.89
N PHE A 15 -3.97 -39.13 9.22
CA PHE A 15 -4.54 -38.27 8.17
C PHE A 15 -5.05 -36.92 8.74
N ILE A 16 -5.63 -36.91 9.97
CA ILE A 16 -6.02 -35.66 10.66
C ILE A 16 -4.82 -34.81 11.05
N PHE A 17 -3.72 -35.45 11.46
CA PHE A 17 -2.50 -34.72 11.84
C PHE A 17 -1.75 -34.12 10.65
N THR A 18 -1.77 -34.75 9.48
CA THR A 18 -1.10 -34.22 8.28
C THR A 18 -1.81 -33.01 7.66
N SER A 19 -3.11 -32.86 7.85
CA SER A 19 -3.88 -31.72 7.32
C SER A 19 -3.60 -30.39 8.02
N LYS A 20 -2.91 -30.36 9.17
CA LYS A 20 -2.53 -29.12 9.89
C LYS A 20 -1.14 -28.58 9.55
N LEU A 21 -0.35 -29.28 8.71
CA LEU A 21 1.02 -28.88 8.39
C LEU A 21 1.12 -27.87 7.22
N PHE A 22 0.03 -27.58 6.53
CA PHE A 22 -0.01 -26.47 5.58
C PHE A 22 -0.30 -25.16 6.33
N GLY A 23 0.73 -24.62 6.99
CA GLY A 23 0.69 -23.28 7.53
C GLY A 23 0.42 -22.31 6.38
N SER A 24 -0.72 -21.63 6.40
CA SER A 24 -0.99 -20.52 5.49
C SER A 24 0.07 -19.45 5.73
N GLU A 25 1.01 -19.29 4.82
CA GLU A 25 1.94 -18.18 4.86
C GLU A 25 1.14 -16.88 4.97
N LYS A 26 1.42 -16.09 6.02
CA LYS A 26 0.71 -14.85 6.29
C LYS A 26 1.05 -13.85 5.20
N LYS A 27 0.14 -13.66 4.25
CA LYS A 27 0.29 -12.69 3.16
C LYS A 27 0.28 -11.25 3.67
N ILE A 28 1.14 -10.43 3.11
CA ILE A 28 1.14 -8.98 3.31
C ILE A 28 0.24 -8.37 2.25
N LYS A 29 -0.92 -7.91 2.67
CA LYS A 29 -1.92 -7.30 1.79
C LYS A 29 -1.71 -5.79 1.73
N ILE A 30 -1.57 -5.27 0.52
CA ILE A 30 -1.37 -3.84 0.24
C ILE A 30 -2.54 -3.31 -0.58
N GLY A 31 -3.28 -2.36 -0.03
CA GLY A 31 -4.36 -1.68 -0.75
C GLY A 31 -3.82 -0.54 -1.59
N LEU A 32 -4.31 -0.41 -2.82
CA LEU A 32 -4.00 0.74 -3.68
C LEU A 32 -5.24 1.62 -3.84
N LEU A 33 -5.19 2.84 -3.33
CA LEU A 33 -6.25 3.84 -3.45
C LEU A 33 -5.92 4.80 -4.59
N LEU A 34 -6.42 4.47 -5.80
CA LEU A 34 -6.02 5.14 -7.03
C LEU A 34 -7.25 5.60 -7.85
N PRO A 35 -7.18 6.74 -8.55
CA PRO A 35 -8.19 7.14 -9.52
C PRO A 35 -8.03 6.29 -10.79
N LEU A 36 -8.74 5.18 -10.89
CA LEU A 36 -8.63 4.27 -12.04
C LEU A 36 -9.59 4.61 -13.18
N THR A 37 -10.51 5.54 -12.93
CA THR A 37 -11.46 6.10 -13.91
C THR A 37 -11.56 7.61 -13.76
N GLY A 38 -12.19 8.30 -14.74
CA GLY A 38 -12.37 9.75 -14.72
C GLY A 38 -11.16 10.52 -15.20
N GLN A 39 -11.11 11.82 -14.91
CA GLN A 39 -10.11 12.75 -15.44
C GLN A 39 -8.67 12.41 -15.06
N SER A 40 -8.47 11.88 -13.86
CA SER A 40 -7.14 11.54 -13.31
C SER A 40 -6.73 10.09 -13.56
N GLN A 41 -7.46 9.32 -14.39
CA GLN A 41 -7.24 7.88 -14.58
C GLN A 41 -5.85 7.53 -15.09
N GLU A 42 -5.23 8.34 -15.93
CA GLU A 42 -3.90 8.05 -16.49
C GLU A 42 -2.81 8.08 -15.41
N ILE A 43 -2.93 8.98 -14.44
CA ILE A 43 -2.02 9.03 -13.29
C ILE A 43 -2.22 7.79 -12.43
N GLY A 44 -3.47 7.43 -12.13
CA GLY A 44 -3.78 6.23 -11.34
C GLY A 44 -3.27 4.95 -11.99
N LYS A 45 -3.49 4.80 -13.31
CA LYS A 45 -2.98 3.66 -14.09
C LYS A 45 -1.45 3.62 -14.13
N SER A 46 -0.78 4.78 -14.23
CA SER A 46 0.68 4.85 -14.21
C SER A 46 1.24 4.37 -12.87
N VAL A 47 0.64 4.80 -11.74
CA VAL A 47 1.02 4.32 -10.42
C VAL A 47 0.78 2.82 -10.29
N LEU A 48 -0.37 2.32 -10.75
CA LEU A 48 -0.68 0.88 -10.72
C LEU A 48 0.36 0.06 -11.51
N ARG A 49 0.75 0.51 -12.72
CA ARG A 49 1.80 -0.14 -13.52
C ARG A 49 3.15 -0.14 -12.81
N SER A 50 3.52 0.99 -12.16
CA SER A 50 4.77 1.12 -11.43
C SER A 50 4.82 0.18 -10.22
N VAL A 51 3.71 0.06 -9.48
CA VAL A 51 3.59 -0.89 -8.36
C VAL A 51 3.71 -2.33 -8.84
N ASN A 52 3.01 -2.69 -9.93
CA ASN A 52 3.11 -4.03 -10.51
C ASN A 52 4.54 -4.36 -10.97
N LEU A 53 5.25 -3.41 -11.59
CA LEU A 53 6.65 -3.60 -11.97
C LEU A 53 7.55 -3.81 -10.74
N ALA A 54 7.33 -3.05 -9.66
CA ALA A 54 8.07 -3.19 -8.42
C ALA A 54 7.83 -4.56 -7.77
N ILE A 55 6.58 -5.00 -7.68
CA ILE A 55 6.22 -6.32 -7.14
C ILE A 55 6.84 -7.45 -7.96
N ASN A 56 6.74 -7.37 -9.29
CA ASN A 56 7.36 -8.37 -10.18
C ASN A 56 8.89 -8.41 -10.03
N LYS A 57 9.52 -7.27 -9.74
CA LYS A 57 10.97 -7.20 -9.51
C LYS A 57 11.38 -7.76 -8.14
N ILE A 58 10.53 -7.58 -7.12
CA ILE A 58 10.74 -8.12 -5.77
C ILE A 58 10.56 -9.65 -5.79
N ASP A 59 9.63 -10.15 -6.60
CA ASP A 59 9.31 -11.57 -6.79
C ASP A 59 9.07 -12.34 -5.47
N ASP A 60 8.37 -11.67 -4.52
CA ASP A 60 8.04 -12.25 -3.23
C ASP A 60 6.56 -12.66 -3.20
N PRO A 61 6.25 -13.97 -3.15
CA PRO A 61 4.88 -14.47 -3.17
C PRO A 61 4.06 -14.08 -1.93
N ILE A 62 4.71 -13.52 -0.90
CA ILE A 62 4.04 -13.02 0.30
C ILE A 62 3.25 -11.73 0.05
N LEU A 63 3.62 -10.94 -0.98
CA LEU A 63 3.01 -9.65 -1.28
C LEU A 63 1.77 -9.81 -2.15
N GLU A 64 0.66 -9.24 -1.72
CA GLU A 64 -0.59 -9.21 -2.47
C GLU A 64 -1.11 -7.78 -2.61
N ILE A 65 -1.44 -7.38 -3.85
CA ILE A 65 -1.88 -6.03 -4.18
C ILE A 65 -3.38 -6.00 -4.45
N TYR A 66 -4.07 -5.08 -3.81
CA TYR A 66 -5.52 -4.88 -3.91
C TYR A 66 -5.85 -3.48 -4.44
N PRO A 67 -5.91 -3.29 -5.77
CA PRO A 67 -6.25 -2.00 -6.35
C PRO A 67 -7.74 -1.69 -6.16
N LYS A 68 -8.03 -0.45 -5.75
CA LYS A 68 -9.37 0.06 -5.57
C LYS A 68 -9.49 1.46 -6.18
N ASN A 69 -10.53 1.66 -6.97
CA ASN A 69 -10.82 2.96 -7.56
C ASN A 69 -11.39 3.91 -6.50
N ASN A 70 -10.78 5.08 -6.33
CA ASN A 70 -11.23 6.12 -5.40
C ASN A 70 -11.92 7.30 -6.11
N LEU A 71 -12.16 7.19 -7.43
CA LEU A 71 -12.83 8.18 -8.29
C LEU A 71 -12.28 9.62 -8.17
N ASP A 72 -11.08 9.79 -7.64
CA ASP A 72 -10.46 11.09 -7.32
C ASP A 72 -11.35 12.02 -6.46
N ASN A 73 -12.04 11.45 -5.51
CA ASN A 73 -13.03 12.11 -4.66
C ASN A 73 -12.85 11.65 -3.21
N PRO A 74 -12.92 12.57 -2.22
CA PRO A 74 -12.67 12.26 -0.80
C PRO A 74 -13.62 11.19 -0.24
N ASP A 75 -14.91 11.26 -0.56
CA ASP A 75 -15.91 10.33 -0.01
C ASP A 75 -15.75 8.93 -0.58
N ASP A 76 -15.49 8.81 -1.88
CA ASP A 76 -15.24 7.52 -2.53
C ASP A 76 -13.89 6.95 -2.11
N ASN A 77 -12.89 7.80 -1.84
CA ASN A 77 -11.62 7.37 -1.27
C ASN A 77 -11.80 6.73 0.12
N ILE A 78 -12.62 7.33 0.97
CA ILE A 78 -12.95 6.79 2.30
C ILE A 78 -13.72 5.47 2.20
N LYS A 79 -14.68 5.37 1.28
CA LYS A 79 -15.41 4.11 1.03
C LYS A 79 -14.46 3.01 0.55
N ALA A 80 -13.61 3.33 -0.44
CA ALA A 80 -12.61 2.41 -0.96
C ALA A 80 -11.64 1.92 0.13
N ALA A 81 -11.16 2.84 0.98
CA ALA A 81 -10.31 2.50 2.12
C ALA A 81 -11.04 1.60 3.12
N GLN A 82 -12.31 1.91 3.45
CA GLN A 82 -13.11 1.14 4.39
C GLN A 82 -13.37 -0.29 3.89
N GLU A 83 -13.66 -0.46 2.60
CA GLU A 83 -13.88 -1.79 2.03
C GLU A 83 -12.64 -2.67 2.12
N LEU A 84 -11.47 -2.12 1.77
CA LEU A 84 -10.20 -2.84 1.87
C LEU A 84 -9.79 -3.07 3.34
N TYR A 85 -10.04 -2.11 4.22
CA TYR A 85 -9.81 -2.22 5.66
C TYR A 85 -10.60 -3.36 6.30
N ASN A 86 -11.88 -3.52 5.89
CA ASN A 86 -12.75 -4.62 6.34
C ASN A 86 -12.26 -5.99 5.87
N GLN A 87 -11.46 -6.05 4.78
CA GLN A 87 -10.79 -7.26 4.29
C GLN A 87 -9.47 -7.55 5.03
N GLY A 88 -9.16 -6.79 6.09
CA GLY A 88 -7.96 -6.94 6.90
C GLY A 88 -6.71 -6.24 6.34
N ILE A 89 -6.85 -5.40 5.31
CA ILE A 89 -5.73 -4.62 4.77
C ILE A 89 -5.40 -3.48 5.73
N ARG A 90 -4.12 -3.29 6.02
CA ARG A 90 -3.62 -2.27 6.96
C ARG A 90 -2.49 -1.41 6.37
N ILE A 91 -2.02 -1.73 5.18
CA ILE A 91 -1.01 -0.97 4.45
C ILE A 91 -1.64 -0.48 3.17
N PHE A 92 -1.61 0.83 2.95
CA PHE A 92 -2.21 1.46 1.78
C PHE A 92 -1.18 2.31 1.03
N ILE A 93 -1.18 2.22 -0.29
CA ILE A 93 -0.48 3.14 -1.18
C ILE A 93 -1.53 4.04 -1.83
N GLY A 94 -1.38 5.34 -1.65
CA GLY A 94 -2.39 6.35 -1.98
C GLY A 94 -3.08 6.89 -0.71
N PRO A 95 -3.97 7.86 -0.92
CA PRO A 95 -4.34 8.48 -2.17
C PRO A 95 -3.21 9.31 -2.81
N ILE A 96 -3.37 9.64 -4.10
CA ILE A 96 -2.38 10.45 -4.84
C ILE A 96 -2.51 11.93 -4.49
N PHE A 97 -3.73 12.44 -4.38
CA PHE A 97 -4.01 13.86 -4.22
C PHE A 97 -4.35 14.24 -2.77
N ASP A 98 -3.89 15.42 -2.36
CA ASP A 98 -4.07 15.99 -1.02
C ASP A 98 -5.54 16.05 -0.56
N LYS A 99 -6.45 16.42 -1.46
CA LYS A 99 -7.90 16.51 -1.16
C LYS A 99 -8.49 15.20 -0.65
N ASN A 100 -7.91 14.06 -1.04
CA ASN A 100 -8.38 12.72 -0.71
C ASN A 100 -7.81 12.17 0.61
N ILE A 101 -6.93 12.92 1.29
CA ILE A 101 -6.30 12.50 2.56
C ILE A 101 -7.25 12.67 3.76
N LYS A 102 -8.22 13.56 3.63
CA LYS A 102 -9.16 13.91 4.71
C LYS A 102 -9.84 12.66 5.31
N ASN A 103 -9.94 12.61 6.63
CA ASN A 103 -10.60 11.56 7.40
C ASN A 103 -9.95 10.16 7.33
N LEU A 104 -8.69 10.03 6.87
CA LEU A 104 -7.95 8.77 6.94
C LEU A 104 -7.46 8.45 8.36
N GLU A 105 -7.39 9.45 9.26
CA GLU A 105 -7.02 9.28 10.67
C GLU A 105 -7.93 8.31 11.44
N LYS A 106 -9.17 8.09 10.96
CA LYS A 106 -10.10 7.13 11.58
C LYS A 106 -9.61 5.67 11.49
N PHE A 107 -8.70 5.37 10.58
CA PHE A 107 -8.08 4.05 10.42
C PHE A 107 -6.78 3.96 11.23
N SER A 108 -6.87 4.04 12.55
CA SER A 108 -5.75 4.25 13.46
C SER A 108 -4.67 3.14 13.46
N ASP A 109 -5.03 1.92 13.07
CA ASP A 109 -4.14 0.75 12.96
C ASP A 109 -3.71 0.45 11.51
N ALA A 110 -3.98 1.37 10.58
CA ALA A 110 -3.54 1.28 9.20
C ALA A 110 -2.52 2.38 8.88
N ILE A 111 -1.64 2.12 7.93
CA ILE A 111 -0.64 3.08 7.42
C ILE A 111 -0.98 3.42 5.98
N PHE A 112 -0.99 4.71 5.67
CA PHE A 112 -1.20 5.24 4.32
C PHE A 112 0.06 5.92 3.81
N ILE A 113 0.57 5.49 2.66
CA ILE A 113 1.69 6.11 1.95
C ILE A 113 1.10 6.95 0.82
N THR A 114 1.00 8.26 1.02
CA THR A 114 0.43 9.19 0.04
C THR A 114 1.49 9.83 -0.83
N PHE A 115 1.15 10.11 -2.08
CA PHE A 115 2.01 10.86 -3.01
C PHE A 115 1.76 12.37 -2.97
N SER A 116 0.92 12.85 -2.07
CA SER A 116 0.72 14.29 -1.88
C SER A 116 2.03 15.01 -1.56
N ASN A 117 2.22 16.15 -2.19
CA ASN A 117 3.33 17.07 -1.91
C ASN A 117 2.99 18.14 -0.84
N LYS A 118 1.78 18.09 -0.29
CA LYS A 118 1.29 19.04 0.72
C LYS A 118 1.13 18.34 2.06
N SER A 119 2.00 18.64 2.99
CA SER A 119 1.90 18.17 4.39
C SER A 119 1.29 19.27 5.26
N LYS A 120 -0.01 19.52 5.15
CA LYS A 120 -0.69 20.51 6.00
C LYS A 120 -1.01 20.00 7.41
N THR A 121 -1.09 18.69 7.58
CA THR A 121 -1.48 18.06 8.84
C THR A 121 -0.59 16.84 9.09
N ILE A 122 0.07 16.81 10.24
CA ILE A 122 0.81 15.64 10.69
C ILE A 122 -0.21 14.65 11.26
N GLN A 123 -0.50 13.59 10.53
CA GLN A 123 -1.30 12.46 11.01
C GLN A 123 -0.37 11.29 11.29
N LYS A 124 -0.58 10.59 12.40
CA LYS A 124 0.30 9.51 12.86
C LYS A 124 0.35 8.30 11.91
N ASN A 125 -0.69 8.13 11.13
CA ASN A 125 -0.87 7.01 10.20
C ASN A 125 -0.62 7.38 8.73
N LEU A 126 -0.08 8.57 8.45
CA LEU A 126 0.23 9.05 7.10
C LEU A 126 1.75 9.22 6.90
N ILE A 127 2.24 8.64 5.82
CA ILE A 127 3.59 8.84 5.31
C ILE A 127 3.48 9.61 3.99
N TYR A 128 4.05 10.82 3.95
CA TYR A 128 4.10 11.64 2.75
C TYR A 128 5.33 11.29 1.91
N ALA A 129 5.12 10.57 0.82
CA ALA A 129 6.16 10.15 -0.13
C ALA A 129 6.30 11.10 -1.33
N GLY A 130 5.44 12.12 -1.42
CA GLY A 130 5.50 13.13 -2.48
C GLY A 130 6.68 14.09 -2.32
N VAL A 131 7.24 14.52 -3.44
CA VAL A 131 8.30 15.54 -3.45
C VAL A 131 7.66 16.91 -3.18
N ASN A 132 8.01 17.55 -2.08
CA ASN A 132 7.51 18.86 -1.71
C ASN A 132 8.56 19.98 -1.96
N ALA A 133 8.12 21.23 -1.93
CA ALA A 133 8.99 22.38 -2.18
C ALA A 133 10.20 22.44 -1.26
N THR A 134 10.04 22.07 0.02
CA THR A 134 11.15 22.05 0.99
C THR A 134 12.22 21.03 0.61
N SER A 135 11.82 19.80 0.23
CA SER A 135 12.78 18.78 -0.19
C SER A 135 13.45 19.14 -1.52
N GLN A 136 12.71 19.77 -2.46
CA GLN A 136 13.28 20.27 -3.72
C GLN A 136 14.32 21.35 -3.44
N MET A 137 13.99 22.35 -2.62
CA MET A 137 14.92 23.41 -2.26
C MET A 137 16.14 22.90 -1.52
N ALA A 138 16.00 21.93 -0.62
CA ALA A 138 17.13 21.30 0.05
C ALA A 138 18.07 20.58 -0.94
N THR A 139 17.50 19.88 -1.93
CA THR A 139 18.27 19.20 -2.98
C THR A 139 18.98 20.20 -3.87
N ILE A 140 18.31 21.27 -4.31
CA ILE A 140 18.92 22.36 -5.10
C ILE A 140 20.05 23.03 -4.32
N LYS A 141 19.80 23.37 -3.04
CA LYS A 141 20.82 23.97 -2.19
C LYS A 141 22.06 23.09 -2.10
N LYS A 142 21.88 21.82 -1.80
CA LYS A 142 22.99 20.85 -1.74
C LYS A 142 23.75 20.77 -3.06
N PHE A 143 23.07 20.71 -4.20
CA PHE A 143 23.69 20.70 -5.51
C PHE A 143 24.54 21.96 -5.77
N LEU A 144 24.03 23.14 -5.39
CA LEU A 144 24.74 24.40 -5.53
C LEU A 144 26.01 24.45 -4.64
N GLU A 145 25.91 23.95 -3.40
CA GLU A 145 27.04 23.84 -2.47
C GLU A 145 28.11 22.86 -3.00
N ASP A 146 27.70 21.67 -3.42
CA ASP A 146 28.61 20.62 -3.92
C ASP A 146 29.35 21.05 -5.21
N ASN A 147 28.80 22.00 -5.97
CA ASN A 147 29.40 22.50 -7.23
C ASN A 147 29.94 23.93 -7.14
N ASP A 148 30.07 24.52 -5.94
CA ASP A 148 30.54 25.89 -5.66
C ASP A 148 29.81 26.98 -6.50
N ILE A 149 28.50 26.78 -6.74
CA ILE A 149 27.66 27.72 -7.49
C ILE A 149 27.15 28.81 -6.55
N LYS A 150 27.66 30.04 -6.70
CA LYS A 150 27.40 31.19 -5.79
C LYS A 150 26.20 32.04 -6.20
N LYS A 151 25.71 31.96 -7.44
CA LYS A 151 24.60 32.74 -7.95
C LYS A 151 23.65 31.86 -8.73
N THR A 152 22.36 31.94 -8.43
CA THR A 152 21.30 31.26 -9.18
C THR A 152 20.13 32.20 -9.37
N ILE A 153 19.38 32.02 -10.45
CA ILE A 153 18.14 32.74 -10.75
C ILE A 153 17.00 31.74 -10.75
N CYS A 154 15.98 31.99 -9.95
CA CYS A 154 14.71 31.26 -10.00
C CYS A 154 13.75 32.02 -10.91
N LEU A 155 13.28 31.40 -11.99
CA LEU A 155 12.30 31.94 -12.94
C LEU A 155 10.91 31.40 -12.60
#